data_501381614c54608c6ebfd40be9018eaa
#
_entry.id   501381614c54608c6ebfd40be9018eaa
#
_cell.length_a   1.000
_cell.length_b   1.000
_cell.length_c   1.000
_cell.angle_alpha   90.00
_cell.angle_beta   90.00
_cell.angle_gamma   90.00
#
_symmetry.space_group_name_H-M   'P 1'
#
loop_
_entity.id
_entity.type
_entity.pdbx_description
1 polymer ?
#
loop_
_entity_poly.entity_id
_entity_poly.type
_entity_poly.pdbx_seq_one_letter_code
_entity_poly.pdbx_strand_id
1 'polypeptide(L)'
;IVANDDITLQLKKGEIHALLGENGAGKSTLMSVLFGLYQPEEGIIKKDGKEVSIKDPNDANDLGIGMVHQHFKLVDCFTVLDNIIMGVEPTKHGLLQKKEAREKVLALSEKYGLHVDPDALIEDITVGMQQRTEILKMLYRDNEILIFDEPTAVLTPQEIDELMQIMRNLAAEGKSILF
;
A
#
# COMPACT_ATOMS: atom_id res chain seq x y z
N ILE A 1 8.73 19.60 -17.55
CA ILE A 1 9.66 19.42 -16.38
C ILE A 1 10.00 17.95 -16.32
N VAL A 2 11.28 17.60 -16.42
CA VAL A 2 11.77 16.23 -16.18
C VAL A 2 11.80 16.03 -14.66
N ALA A 3 11.01 15.08 -14.15
CA ALA A 3 10.93 14.80 -12.71
C ALA A 3 11.95 13.74 -12.27
N ASN A 4 12.24 12.78 -13.15
CA ASN A 4 13.23 11.72 -12.95
C ASN A 4 14.07 11.59 -14.21
N ASP A 5 15.40 11.66 -14.11
CA ASP A 5 16.33 11.56 -15.21
C ASP A 5 17.43 10.56 -14.85
N ASP A 6 17.56 9.49 -15.64
CA ASP A 6 18.52 8.40 -15.47
C ASP A 6 18.56 7.82 -14.04
N ILE A 7 17.39 7.53 -13.47
CA ILE A 7 17.25 6.98 -12.11
C ILE A 7 17.28 5.46 -12.17
N THR A 8 18.17 4.85 -11.39
CA THR A 8 18.18 3.40 -11.12
C THR A 8 17.83 3.13 -9.67
N LEU A 9 16.72 2.42 -9.42
CA LEU A 9 16.29 1.96 -8.10
C LEU A 9 16.32 0.42 -8.07
N GLN A 10 16.86 -0.14 -7.00
CA GLN A 10 16.80 -1.58 -6.74
C GLN A 10 16.25 -1.82 -5.35
N LEU A 11 15.15 -2.58 -5.26
CA LEU A 11 14.52 -3.00 -4.01
C LEU A 11 14.69 -4.51 -3.86
N LYS A 12 15.36 -4.95 -2.77
CA LYS A 12 15.54 -6.37 -2.48
C LYS A 12 14.36 -6.92 -1.70
N LYS A 13 14.12 -8.22 -1.85
CA LYS A 13 13.08 -8.91 -1.07
C LYS A 13 13.32 -8.78 0.43
N GLY A 14 12.29 -8.37 1.17
CA GLY A 14 12.36 -8.16 2.62
C GLY A 14 13.13 -6.90 3.04
N GLU A 15 13.48 -6.01 2.11
CA GLU A 15 14.17 -4.75 2.38
C GLU A 15 13.19 -3.64 2.72
N ILE A 16 13.57 -2.79 3.69
CA ILE A 16 12.96 -1.49 3.90
C ILE A 16 13.87 -0.46 3.26
N HIS A 17 13.44 0.16 2.18
CA HIS A 17 14.20 1.12 1.40
C HIS A 17 13.60 2.51 1.52
N ALA A 18 14.35 3.46 2.05
CA ALA A 18 13.94 4.86 2.18
C ALA A 18 14.44 5.68 1.00
N LEU A 19 13.53 6.37 0.30
CA LEU A 19 13.85 7.39 -0.70
C LEU A 19 14.03 8.74 -0.01
N LEU A 20 15.27 9.20 0.06
CA LEU A 20 15.59 10.49 0.67
C LEU A 20 15.74 11.57 -0.42
N GLY A 21 15.17 12.74 -0.16
CA GLY A 21 15.25 13.89 -1.05
C GLY A 21 14.32 15.02 -0.61
N GLU A 22 14.61 16.22 -1.09
CA GLU A 22 13.77 17.40 -0.84
C GLU A 22 12.38 17.26 -1.46
N ASN A 23 11.46 18.15 -1.05
CA ASN A 23 10.15 18.23 -1.69
C ASN A 23 10.32 18.64 -3.16
N GLY A 24 9.64 17.94 -4.06
CA GLY A 24 9.79 18.15 -5.50
C GLY A 24 10.97 17.43 -6.17
N ALA A 25 11.74 16.61 -5.42
CA ALA A 25 12.85 15.82 -5.97
C ALA A 25 12.42 14.63 -6.86
N GLY A 26 11.12 14.46 -7.13
CA GLY A 26 10.61 13.38 -7.99
C GLY A 26 10.30 12.05 -7.29
N LYS A 27 10.39 11.97 -5.95
CA LYS A 27 10.10 10.73 -5.19
C LYS A 27 8.70 10.19 -5.46
N SER A 28 7.66 11.00 -5.24
CA SER A 28 6.27 10.61 -5.48
C SER A 28 5.99 10.30 -6.95
N THR A 29 6.70 10.96 -7.88
CA THR A 29 6.62 10.64 -9.31
C THR A 29 7.17 9.25 -9.59
N LEU A 30 8.35 8.91 -9.05
CA LEU A 30 8.93 7.58 -9.19
C LEU A 30 8.01 6.49 -8.60
N MET A 31 7.47 6.71 -7.39
CA MET A 31 6.51 5.80 -6.76
C MET A 31 5.25 5.64 -7.60
N SER A 32 4.76 6.74 -8.20
CA SER A 32 3.58 6.73 -9.08
C SER A 32 3.83 5.97 -10.38
N VAL A 33 5.05 6.02 -10.93
CA VAL A 33 5.46 5.20 -12.08
C VAL A 33 5.45 3.71 -11.71
N LEU A 34 6.01 3.35 -10.56
CA LEU A 34 6.04 1.95 -10.07
C LEU A 34 4.64 1.39 -9.80
N PHE A 35 3.69 2.25 -9.44
CA PHE A 35 2.29 1.86 -9.21
C PHE A 35 1.39 2.01 -10.45
N GLY A 36 1.93 2.46 -11.60
CA GLY A 36 1.18 2.56 -12.86
C GLY A 36 0.29 3.79 -12.99
N LEU A 37 0.43 4.80 -12.12
CA LEU A 37 -0.30 6.07 -12.24
C LEU A 37 0.26 6.97 -13.32
N TYR A 38 1.57 6.88 -13.55
CA TYR A 38 2.27 7.58 -14.63
C TYR A 38 3.05 6.58 -15.48
N GLN A 39 3.17 6.88 -16.78
CA GLN A 39 4.00 6.10 -17.68
C GLN A 39 5.33 6.81 -17.87
N PRO A 40 6.48 6.12 -17.70
CA PRO A 40 7.77 6.70 -18.03
C PRO A 40 7.90 6.86 -19.56
N GLU A 41 8.54 7.93 -20.00
CA GLU A 41 8.85 8.12 -21.43
C GLU A 41 9.88 7.10 -21.91
N GLU A 42 10.89 6.81 -21.07
CA GLU A 42 11.94 5.82 -21.32
C GLU A 42 12.29 5.07 -20.05
N GLY A 43 12.87 3.89 -20.19
CA GLY A 43 13.32 3.06 -19.08
C GLY A 43 12.66 1.69 -19.03
N ILE A 44 13.09 0.86 -18.09
CA ILE A 44 12.58 -0.50 -17.91
C ILE A 44 12.27 -0.76 -16.43
N ILE A 45 11.20 -1.48 -16.17
CA ILE A 45 10.87 -1.99 -14.84
C ILE A 45 11.08 -3.50 -14.86
N LYS A 46 11.78 -4.02 -13.85
CA LYS A 46 11.98 -5.48 -13.70
C LYS A 46 11.49 -5.94 -12.34
N LYS A 47 10.75 -7.06 -12.33
CA LYS A 47 10.40 -7.82 -11.13
C LYS A 47 11.02 -9.21 -11.22
N ASP A 48 11.75 -9.63 -10.19
CA ASP A 48 12.44 -10.94 -10.13
C ASP A 48 13.33 -11.19 -11.36
N GLY A 49 14.02 -10.13 -11.84
CA GLY A 49 14.91 -10.16 -12.98
C GLY A 49 14.23 -10.18 -14.35
N LYS A 50 12.91 -10.23 -14.40
CA LYS A 50 12.12 -10.19 -15.64
C LYS A 50 11.55 -8.80 -15.88
N GLU A 51 11.64 -8.34 -17.12
CA GLU A 51 11.00 -7.08 -17.53
C GLU A 51 9.48 -7.22 -17.45
N VAL A 52 8.83 -6.21 -16.87
CA VAL A 52 7.39 -6.12 -16.70
C VAL A 52 6.88 -4.80 -17.22
N SER A 53 5.63 -4.79 -17.69
CA SER A 53 4.94 -3.57 -18.11
C SER A 53 3.84 -3.27 -17.11
N ILE A 54 3.84 -2.06 -16.56
CA ILE A 54 2.84 -1.58 -15.60
C ILE A 54 2.14 -0.40 -16.27
N LYS A 55 0.94 -0.62 -16.78
CA LYS A 55 0.17 0.39 -17.51
C LYS A 55 -0.81 1.14 -16.63
N ASP A 56 -1.28 0.47 -15.58
CA ASP A 56 -2.22 1.00 -14.62
C ASP A 56 -2.05 0.34 -13.24
N PRO A 57 -2.76 0.81 -12.19
CA PRO A 57 -2.69 0.22 -10.85
C PRO A 57 -3.14 -1.24 -10.75
N ASN A 58 -3.96 -1.75 -11.70
CA ASN A 58 -4.35 -3.17 -11.70
C ASN A 58 -3.15 -4.04 -12.08
N ASP A 59 -2.40 -3.65 -13.13
CA ASP A 59 -1.15 -4.34 -13.50
C ASP A 59 -0.16 -4.36 -12.32
N ALA A 60 -0.04 -3.26 -11.57
CA ALA A 60 0.81 -3.19 -10.39
C ALA A 60 0.33 -4.16 -9.30
N ASN A 61 -0.97 -4.18 -9.00
CA ASN A 61 -1.56 -5.12 -8.02
C ASN A 61 -1.38 -6.58 -8.44
N ASP A 62 -1.56 -6.92 -9.72
CA ASP A 62 -1.35 -8.26 -10.27
C ASP A 62 0.11 -8.70 -10.13
N LEU A 63 1.04 -7.76 -10.16
CA LEU A 63 2.45 -7.97 -9.86
C LEU A 63 2.77 -7.98 -8.36
N GLY A 64 1.77 -7.85 -7.49
CA GLY A 64 1.93 -7.80 -6.05
C GLY A 64 2.53 -6.50 -5.52
N ILE A 65 2.35 -5.38 -6.24
CA ILE A 65 2.78 -4.05 -5.84
C ILE A 65 1.55 -3.29 -5.34
N GLY A 66 1.58 -2.81 -4.10
CA GLY A 66 0.55 -1.96 -3.50
C GLY A 66 1.10 -0.60 -3.10
N MET A 67 0.25 0.42 -3.05
CA MET A 67 0.66 1.78 -2.67
C MET A 67 -0.32 2.40 -1.70
N VAL A 68 0.23 2.99 -0.62
CA VAL A 68 -0.45 3.95 0.26
C VAL A 68 -0.07 5.35 -0.22
N HIS A 69 -1.08 6.09 -0.64
CA HIS A 69 -0.90 7.46 -1.11
C HIS A 69 -0.79 8.45 0.06
N GLN A 70 -0.12 9.57 -0.17
CA GLN A 70 -0.06 10.69 0.79
C GLN A 70 -1.47 11.14 1.25
N HIS A 71 -2.43 11.17 0.32
CA HIS A 71 -3.86 11.34 0.63
C HIS A 71 -4.57 10.01 0.45
N PHE A 72 -5.07 9.44 1.53
CA PHE A 72 -5.72 8.14 1.54
C PHE A 72 -6.85 8.06 0.50
N LYS A 73 -6.95 6.91 -0.15
CA LYS A 73 -7.97 6.63 -1.17
C LYS A 73 -9.08 5.77 -0.56
N LEU A 74 -9.60 6.23 0.58
CA LEU A 74 -10.71 5.60 1.29
C LEU A 74 -12.02 6.36 1.02
N VAL A 75 -13.14 5.64 1.08
CA VAL A 75 -14.49 6.19 0.94
C VAL A 75 -15.05 6.43 2.33
N ASP A 76 -15.25 7.69 2.71
CA ASP A 76 -15.56 8.11 4.08
C ASP A 76 -16.83 7.47 4.63
N CYS A 77 -17.91 7.40 3.85
CA CYS A 77 -19.19 6.82 4.23
C CYS A 77 -19.25 5.28 4.19
N PHE A 78 -18.13 4.61 3.90
CA PHE A 78 -18.03 3.15 3.90
C PHE A 78 -17.31 2.67 5.16
N THR A 79 -17.59 1.41 5.53
CA THR A 79 -16.87 0.78 6.64
C THR A 79 -15.42 0.48 6.28
N VAL A 80 -14.58 0.25 7.29
CA VAL A 80 -13.22 -0.26 7.13
C VAL A 80 -13.22 -1.50 6.25
N LEU A 81 -14.10 -2.48 6.55
CA LEU A 81 -14.21 -3.72 5.78
C LEU A 81 -14.55 -3.45 4.31
N ASP A 82 -15.56 -2.62 4.05
CA ASP A 82 -16.00 -2.32 2.69
C ASP A 82 -14.89 -1.63 1.87
N ASN A 83 -14.11 -0.75 2.50
CA ASN A 83 -12.94 -0.13 1.86
C ASN A 83 -11.83 -1.14 1.53
N ILE A 84 -11.57 -2.09 2.42
CA ILE A 84 -10.51 -3.11 2.21
C ILE A 84 -10.85 -4.02 1.04
N ILE A 85 -12.11 -4.49 0.96
CA ILE A 85 -12.53 -5.47 -0.05
C ILE A 85 -12.95 -4.86 -1.37
N MET A 86 -13.12 -3.55 -1.45
CA MET A 86 -13.56 -2.84 -2.66
C MET A 86 -12.71 -3.20 -3.88
N GLY A 87 -13.36 -3.68 -4.94
CA GLY A 87 -12.71 -4.11 -6.21
C GLY A 87 -12.10 -5.51 -6.18
N VAL A 88 -12.18 -6.22 -5.04
CA VAL A 88 -11.74 -7.62 -4.86
C VAL A 88 -12.73 -8.38 -3.98
N GLU A 89 -14.00 -8.02 -4.07
CA GLU A 89 -15.05 -8.57 -3.23
C GLU A 89 -15.17 -10.09 -3.42
N PRO A 90 -15.07 -10.89 -2.35
CA PRO A 90 -15.29 -12.32 -2.46
C PRO A 90 -16.77 -12.60 -2.75
N THR A 91 -17.04 -13.27 -3.85
CA THR A 91 -18.40 -13.61 -4.28
C THR A 91 -18.57 -15.10 -4.43
N LYS A 92 -19.74 -15.61 -4.04
CA LYS A 92 -20.14 -17.00 -4.28
C LYS A 92 -21.58 -17.04 -4.81
N HIS A 93 -21.76 -17.62 -5.98
CA HIS A 93 -23.06 -17.64 -6.68
C HIS A 93 -23.70 -16.25 -6.88
N GLY A 94 -22.87 -15.21 -7.10
CA GLY A 94 -23.31 -13.83 -7.25
C GLY A 94 -23.62 -13.10 -5.94
N LEU A 95 -23.41 -13.74 -4.80
CA LEU A 95 -23.63 -13.15 -3.48
C LEU A 95 -22.29 -12.80 -2.81
N LEU A 96 -22.21 -11.60 -2.26
CA LEU A 96 -21.04 -11.11 -1.53
C LEU A 96 -20.82 -11.91 -0.23
N GLN A 97 -19.59 -12.41 -0.02
CA GLN A 97 -19.19 -13.20 1.15
C GLN A 97 -18.52 -12.32 2.21
N LYS A 98 -19.22 -11.33 2.75
CA LYS A 98 -18.68 -10.40 3.77
C LYS A 98 -18.12 -11.09 5.01
N LYS A 99 -18.69 -12.22 5.42
CA LYS A 99 -18.24 -12.94 6.61
C LYS A 99 -16.83 -13.49 6.43
N GLU A 100 -16.55 -14.15 5.30
CA GLU A 100 -15.23 -14.68 4.97
C GLU A 100 -14.19 -13.56 4.84
N ALA A 101 -14.56 -12.47 4.17
CA ALA A 101 -13.71 -11.29 4.07
C ALA A 101 -13.37 -10.69 5.45
N ARG A 102 -14.36 -10.58 6.33
CA ARG A 102 -14.18 -10.07 7.70
C ARG A 102 -13.23 -10.94 8.52
N GLU A 103 -13.35 -12.26 8.43
CA GLU A 103 -12.45 -13.20 9.10
C GLU A 103 -11.01 -13.04 8.59
N LYS A 104 -10.80 -12.91 7.27
CA LYS A 104 -9.47 -12.65 6.68
C LYS A 104 -8.89 -11.31 7.16
N VAL A 105 -9.69 -10.24 7.19
CA VAL A 105 -9.25 -8.91 7.64
C VAL A 105 -8.86 -8.94 9.11
N LEU A 106 -9.64 -9.57 9.98
CA LEU A 106 -9.32 -9.71 11.40
C LEU A 106 -8.04 -10.52 11.63
N ALA A 107 -7.85 -11.60 10.89
CA ALA A 107 -6.63 -12.41 10.97
C ALA A 107 -5.38 -11.62 10.55
N LEU A 108 -5.46 -10.81 9.49
CA LEU A 108 -4.38 -9.91 9.06
C LEU A 108 -4.13 -8.80 10.07
N SER A 109 -5.21 -8.19 10.60
CA SER A 109 -5.16 -7.16 11.63
C SER A 109 -4.41 -7.64 12.88
N GLU A 110 -4.74 -8.82 13.37
CA GLU A 110 -4.06 -9.44 14.53
C GLU A 110 -2.61 -9.79 14.20
N LYS A 111 -2.39 -10.47 13.06
CA LYS A 111 -1.05 -10.92 12.65
C LYS A 111 -0.02 -9.78 12.59
N TYR A 112 -0.43 -8.62 12.09
CA TYR A 112 0.48 -7.48 11.86
C TYR A 112 0.33 -6.35 12.90
N GLY A 113 -0.54 -6.51 13.90
CA GLY A 113 -0.78 -5.49 14.93
C GLY A 113 -1.44 -4.22 14.39
N LEU A 114 -2.28 -4.36 13.35
CA LEU A 114 -2.93 -3.23 12.67
C LEU A 114 -4.29 -2.85 13.27
N HIS A 115 -4.63 -3.37 14.40
CA HIS A 115 -5.89 -3.23 15.16
C HIS A 115 -6.86 -2.16 14.65
N VAL A 116 -7.88 -2.60 13.90
CA VAL A 116 -8.98 -1.77 13.39
C VAL A 116 -10.31 -2.45 13.68
N ASP A 117 -11.38 -1.68 13.82
CA ASP A 117 -12.75 -2.20 13.82
C ASP A 117 -13.27 -2.30 12.39
N PRO A 118 -13.53 -3.51 11.85
CA PRO A 118 -14.03 -3.68 10.48
C PRO A 118 -15.37 -3.00 10.20
N ASP A 119 -16.17 -2.76 11.24
CA ASP A 119 -17.52 -2.22 11.13
C ASP A 119 -17.56 -0.69 11.34
N ALA A 120 -16.44 -0.06 11.76
CA ALA A 120 -16.34 1.39 11.91
C ALA A 120 -16.39 2.09 10.53
N LEU A 121 -17.05 3.26 10.47
CA LEU A 121 -17.01 4.13 9.30
C LEU A 121 -15.64 4.84 9.20
N ILE A 122 -15.17 5.07 7.99
CA ILE A 122 -13.88 5.75 7.78
C ILE A 122 -13.91 7.19 8.33
N GLU A 123 -15.03 7.88 8.21
CA GLU A 123 -15.19 9.25 8.73
C GLU A 123 -15.11 9.34 10.27
N ASP A 124 -15.36 8.23 10.97
CA ASP A 124 -15.37 8.17 12.44
C ASP A 124 -14.03 7.74 13.05
N ILE A 125 -13.05 7.33 12.25
CA ILE A 125 -11.77 6.83 12.73
C ILE A 125 -10.63 7.85 12.55
N THR A 126 -9.57 7.70 13.37
CA THR A 126 -8.40 8.58 13.31
C THR A 126 -7.59 8.39 12.04
N VAL A 127 -6.75 9.38 11.71
CA VAL A 127 -5.83 9.32 10.56
C VAL A 127 -4.90 8.10 10.64
N GLY A 128 -4.39 7.77 11.82
CA GLY A 128 -3.59 6.57 12.04
C GLY A 128 -4.36 5.27 11.76
N MET A 129 -5.65 5.21 12.09
CA MET A 129 -6.51 4.07 11.77
C MET A 129 -6.83 4.01 10.27
N GLN A 130 -7.02 5.15 9.61
CA GLN A 130 -7.19 5.21 8.15
C GLN A 130 -5.95 4.66 7.44
N GLN A 131 -4.75 5.01 7.92
CA GLN A 131 -3.50 4.47 7.39
C GLN A 131 -3.40 2.95 7.58
N ARG A 132 -3.75 2.43 8.75
CA ARG A 132 -3.79 0.98 9.01
C ARG A 132 -4.79 0.27 8.07
N THR A 133 -5.91 0.93 7.77
CA THR A 133 -6.89 0.43 6.79
C THR A 133 -6.30 0.33 5.38
N GLU A 134 -5.55 1.33 4.93
CA GLU A 134 -4.84 1.27 3.63
C GLU A 134 -3.77 0.16 3.60
N ILE A 135 -3.05 -0.05 4.70
CA ILE A 135 -2.09 -1.16 4.80
C ILE A 135 -2.82 -2.50 4.73
N LEU A 136 -3.92 -2.67 5.47
CA LEU A 136 -4.74 -3.88 5.42
C LEU A 136 -5.31 -4.14 4.03
N LYS A 137 -5.70 -3.11 3.30
CA LYS A 137 -6.18 -3.20 1.92
C LYS A 137 -5.10 -3.80 1.00
N MET A 138 -3.84 -3.36 1.11
CA MET A 138 -2.72 -3.97 0.39
C MET A 138 -2.47 -5.42 0.80
N LEU A 139 -2.49 -5.72 2.10
CA LEU A 139 -2.26 -7.06 2.63
C LEU A 139 -3.39 -8.02 2.26
N TYR A 140 -4.64 -7.57 2.22
CA TYR A 140 -5.80 -8.35 1.79
C TYR A 140 -5.68 -8.81 0.34
N ARG A 141 -5.03 -8.00 -0.52
CA ARG A 141 -4.72 -8.28 -1.93
C ARG A 141 -3.44 -9.10 -2.11
N ASP A 142 -2.82 -9.53 -1.01
CA ASP A 142 -1.58 -10.32 -0.97
C ASP A 142 -0.36 -9.60 -1.62
N ASN A 143 -0.36 -8.26 -1.66
CA ASN A 143 0.77 -7.48 -2.16
C ASN A 143 2.05 -7.83 -1.40
N GLU A 144 3.17 -7.95 -2.14
CA GLU A 144 4.50 -8.30 -1.62
C GLU A 144 5.42 -7.08 -1.53
N ILE A 145 5.21 -6.09 -2.40
CA ILE A 145 5.94 -4.83 -2.45
C ILE A 145 4.97 -3.72 -2.04
N LEU A 146 5.30 -3.04 -0.95
CA LEU A 146 4.46 -2.02 -0.34
C LEU A 146 5.14 -0.66 -0.49
N ILE A 147 4.51 0.24 -1.24
CA ILE A 147 4.99 1.61 -1.46
C ILE A 147 4.23 2.55 -0.54
N PHE A 148 4.94 3.42 0.16
CA PHE A 148 4.36 4.45 1.03
C PHE A 148 4.84 5.83 0.59
N ASP A 149 3.94 6.66 0.12
CA ASP A 149 4.25 8.03 -0.28
C ASP A 149 4.04 8.99 0.91
N GLU A 150 5.14 9.48 1.48
CA GLU A 150 5.17 10.37 2.65
C GLU A 150 4.31 9.89 3.85
N PRO A 151 4.51 8.67 4.35
CA PRO A 151 3.59 8.02 5.29
C PRO A 151 3.53 8.66 6.68
N THR A 152 4.44 9.57 6.99
CA THR A 152 4.57 10.19 8.32
C THR A 152 4.07 11.63 8.39
N ALA A 153 3.68 12.23 7.26
CA ALA A 153 3.39 13.66 7.14
C ALA A 153 2.25 14.17 8.06
N VAL A 154 1.30 13.29 8.38
CA VAL A 154 0.09 13.64 9.15
C VAL A 154 -0.05 12.87 10.47
N LEU A 155 0.99 12.13 10.86
CA LEU A 155 1.00 11.28 12.05
C LEU A 155 1.63 11.99 13.26
N THR A 156 1.14 11.64 14.44
CA THR A 156 1.79 11.97 15.71
C THR A 156 3.09 11.17 15.89
N PRO A 157 4.04 11.61 16.75
CA PRO A 157 5.25 10.85 17.03
C PRO A 157 4.99 9.39 17.46
N GLN A 158 3.95 9.15 18.27
CA GLN A 158 3.57 7.82 18.72
C GLN A 158 3.08 6.94 17.56
N GLU A 159 2.27 7.49 16.66
CA GLU A 159 1.79 6.78 15.46
C GLU A 159 2.92 6.49 14.47
N ILE A 160 3.94 7.37 14.40
CA ILE A 160 5.15 7.12 13.59
C ILE A 160 5.92 5.91 14.14
N ASP A 161 6.13 5.83 15.46
CA ASP A 161 6.81 4.70 16.09
C ASP A 161 6.06 3.38 15.85
N GLU A 162 4.72 3.40 15.95
CA GLU A 162 3.87 2.26 15.64
C GLU A 162 3.99 1.85 14.16
N LEU A 163 3.93 2.81 13.24
CA LEU A 163 4.10 2.56 11.80
C LEU A 163 5.46 1.93 11.51
N MET A 164 6.54 2.46 12.10
CA MET A 164 7.88 1.89 11.94
C MET A 164 7.96 0.45 12.45
N GLN A 165 7.26 0.14 13.55
CA GLN A 165 7.21 -1.23 14.06
C GLN A 165 6.41 -2.16 13.10
N ILE A 166 5.29 -1.68 12.57
CA ILE A 166 4.51 -2.40 11.56
C ILE A 166 5.36 -2.70 10.33
N MET A 167 6.09 -1.71 9.80
CA MET A 167 6.98 -1.89 8.65
C MET A 167 8.07 -2.94 8.92
N ARG A 168 8.68 -2.94 10.13
CA ARG A 168 9.66 -3.96 10.52
C ARG A 168 9.06 -5.36 10.56
N ASN A 169 7.85 -5.49 11.11
CA ASN A 169 7.15 -6.78 11.16
C ASN A 169 6.83 -7.30 9.75
N LEU A 170 6.37 -6.41 8.86
CA LEU A 170 6.09 -6.74 7.46
C LEU A 170 7.35 -7.19 6.71
N ALA A 171 8.47 -6.47 6.90
CA ALA A 171 9.75 -6.83 6.29
C ALA A 171 10.29 -8.17 6.82
N ALA A 172 10.15 -8.43 8.12
CA ALA A 172 10.53 -9.70 8.75
C ALA A 172 9.73 -10.89 8.18
N GLU A 173 8.50 -10.66 7.71
CA GLU A 173 7.65 -11.63 7.01
C GLU A 173 7.96 -11.71 5.49
N GLY A 174 8.98 -11.01 5.02
CA GLY A 174 9.46 -11.04 3.63
C GLY A 174 8.79 -10.04 2.70
N LYS A 175 7.97 -9.12 3.20
CA LYS A 175 7.45 -7.99 2.40
C LYS A 175 8.58 -6.99 2.14
N SER A 176 8.60 -6.40 0.94
CA SER A 176 9.55 -5.33 0.59
C SER A 176 8.85 -3.99 0.71
N ILE A 177 9.51 -3.01 1.30
CA ILE A 177 8.93 -1.71 1.61
C ILE A 177 9.75 -0.60 0.97
N LEU A 178 9.08 0.31 0.26
CA LEU A 178 9.63 1.53 -0.31
C LEU A 178 8.89 2.73 0.29
N PHE A 179 9.60 3.70 0.90
CA PHE A 179 8.97 4.90 1.44
C PHE A 179 9.85 6.15 1.36
#